data_04c53a18b4ec80a77940aec0150bea45
#
_entry.id   04c53a18b4ec80a77940aec0150bea45
#
_cell.length_a   1.000
_cell.length_b   1.000
_cell.length_c   1.000
_cell.angle_alpha   90.00
_cell.angle_beta   90.00
_cell.angle_gamma   90.00
#
_symmetry.space_group_name_H-M   'P 1'
#
loop_
_entity.id
_entity.type
_entity.pdbx_description
1 polymer ?
#
loop_
_entity_poly.entity_id
_entity_poly.type
_entity_poly.pdbx_seq_one_letter_code
_entity_poly.pdbx_strand_id
1 'polypeptide(L)'
;MSAFSSFSQILRRCAAPLAALALLAGAFTAPAHAEDAKRLKIGVTLHPYYSYVANIVGDKAEVVPLIPEGFNPHAYEPRAEDIKRIGTLDVVVLNGIGHDDFADRMIAASEKPKIPVIEANAQVPLLAAVGMAARGGGDSGKVVNPHTFLSITASIAQINTIARELGRIDPANAQAYTANARAYGQRLRKLRADALGKLASAPNADLRVATIHGAYDYLLREFGLEVTAVVEPAHGIEPSPAQLKGTIEQLRAADVKVIFSELNFPSAYVETIQRETGVKLYALSHISYGEYSAEQFEKEMTQNLATVVRAIEEAGA
;
A
#
# COMPACT_ATOMS: atom_id res chain seq x y z
N MET A 1 -3.93 68.43 -65.72
CA MET A 1 -5.22 69.02 -66.20
C MET A 1 -6.20 68.83 -65.06
N SER A 2 -6.46 69.93 -64.45
CA SER A 2 -7.75 70.56 -64.19
C SER A 2 -8.64 69.80 -63.30
N ALA A 3 -9.02 70.23 -62.20
CA ALA A 3 -9.31 71.49 -61.55
C ALA A 3 -10.66 71.40 -60.88
N PHE A 4 -10.72 71.96 -59.70
CA PHE A 4 -11.79 72.81 -59.14
C PHE A 4 -13.03 72.06 -58.61
N SER A 5 -13.61 72.40 -57.57
CA SER A 5 -13.56 73.40 -56.49
C SER A 5 -14.87 73.23 -55.72
N SER A 6 -14.82 73.30 -54.49
CA SER A 6 -15.22 74.43 -53.62
C SER A 6 -16.69 74.61 -53.27
N PHE A 7 -16.87 75.03 -52.09
CA PHE A 7 -17.94 75.82 -51.49
C PHE A 7 -19.23 75.09 -51.04
N SER A 8 -19.85 75.32 -49.97
CA SER A 8 -19.69 76.22 -48.84
C SER A 8 -20.90 76.09 -47.96
N GLN A 9 -20.67 76.12 -46.67
CA GLN A 9 -21.38 76.88 -45.63
C GLN A 9 -22.83 76.64 -45.29
N ILE A 10 -22.91 76.41 -43.95
CA ILE A 10 -23.74 77.13 -42.95
C ILE A 10 -25.22 76.79 -42.90
N LEU A 11 -25.67 76.26 -41.77
CA LEU A 11 -26.52 76.91 -40.80
C LEU A 11 -26.92 75.96 -39.67
N ARG A 12 -26.39 76.18 -38.54
CA ARG A 12 -27.01 76.36 -37.20
C ARG A 12 -28.48 75.94 -37.08
N ARG A 13 -28.77 75.03 -36.12
CA ARG A 13 -29.52 75.42 -34.85
C ARG A 13 -29.94 74.17 -34.10
N CYS A 14 -29.51 74.14 -32.82
CA CYS A 14 -30.26 73.85 -31.59
C CYS A 14 -31.13 72.62 -31.55
N ALA A 15 -30.80 71.62 -30.71
CA ALA A 15 -31.49 71.52 -29.43
C ALA A 15 -31.24 70.13 -28.77
N ALA A 16 -30.93 70.18 -27.53
CA ALA A 16 -31.18 69.26 -26.41
C ALA A 16 -30.50 67.92 -26.31
N PRO A 17 -29.86 67.62 -25.21
CA PRO A 17 -29.27 66.30 -24.88
C PRO A 17 -30.36 65.42 -24.36
N LEU A 18 -30.54 64.22 -25.01
CA LEU A 18 -31.21 63.11 -24.41
C LEU A 18 -30.13 62.27 -23.69
N ALA A 19 -30.11 62.37 -22.36
CA ALA A 19 -29.32 61.53 -21.49
C ALA A 19 -29.86 60.09 -21.58
N ALA A 20 -29.18 59.24 -22.35
CA ALA A 20 -29.37 57.78 -22.30
C ALA A 20 -28.62 57.26 -21.09
N LEU A 21 -29.34 57.06 -19.98
CA LEU A 21 -28.86 56.38 -18.78
C LEU A 21 -28.72 54.90 -19.11
N ALA A 22 -27.52 54.48 -19.54
CA ALA A 22 -27.18 53.08 -19.68
C ALA A 22 -27.05 52.46 -18.26
N LEU A 23 -28.07 51.75 -17.81
CA LEU A 23 -28.06 50.90 -16.65
C LEU A 23 -27.06 49.72 -16.98
N LEU A 24 -25.81 49.85 -16.56
CA LEU A 24 -24.93 48.71 -16.38
C LEU A 24 -25.48 47.85 -15.25
N ALA A 25 -26.31 46.86 -15.59
CA ALA A 25 -26.60 45.74 -14.73
C ALA A 25 -25.32 44.92 -14.60
N GLY A 26 -24.44 45.29 -13.68
CA GLY A 26 -23.36 44.44 -13.22
C GLY A 26 -23.95 43.16 -12.63
N ALA A 27 -23.92 42.09 -13.40
CA ALA A 27 -24.16 40.74 -12.86
C ALA A 27 -23.04 40.48 -11.85
N PHE A 28 -23.29 40.75 -10.57
CA PHE A 28 -22.55 40.18 -9.49
C PHE A 28 -22.80 38.65 -9.55
N THR A 29 -21.93 37.92 -10.27
CA THR A 29 -21.80 36.50 -10.06
C THR A 29 -21.22 36.34 -8.66
N ALA A 30 -22.10 36.17 -7.66
CA ALA A 30 -21.68 35.68 -6.37
C ALA A 30 -20.85 34.42 -6.64
N PRO A 31 -19.67 34.25 -6.01
CA PRO A 31 -18.96 32.97 -6.08
C PRO A 31 -19.99 31.94 -5.57
N ALA A 32 -20.35 30.99 -6.43
CA ALA A 32 -21.05 29.81 -5.99
C ALA A 32 -20.15 29.22 -4.89
N HIS A 33 -20.63 29.30 -3.64
CA HIS A 33 -20.07 28.46 -2.60
C HIS A 33 -20.19 27.04 -3.16
N ALA A 34 -19.07 26.46 -3.57
CA ALA A 34 -18.99 25.04 -3.77
C ALA A 34 -19.44 24.49 -2.41
N GLU A 35 -20.65 23.95 -2.37
CA GLU A 35 -21.11 23.12 -1.27
C GLU A 35 -19.96 22.16 -1.01
N ASP A 36 -19.44 22.14 0.22
CA ASP A 36 -18.31 21.27 0.59
C ASP A 36 -18.74 19.85 0.23
N ALA A 37 -18.38 19.39 -0.97
CA ALA A 37 -18.75 18.08 -1.46
C ALA A 37 -18.20 17.09 -0.43
N LYS A 38 -19.10 16.40 0.24
CA LYS A 38 -18.76 15.43 1.30
C LYS A 38 -17.62 14.54 0.80
N ARG A 39 -16.44 14.70 1.38
CA ARG A 39 -15.28 13.89 1.02
C ARG A 39 -15.55 12.41 1.28
N LEU A 40 -15.19 11.56 0.33
CA LEU A 40 -15.31 10.11 0.45
C LEU A 40 -14.53 9.64 1.68
N LYS A 41 -15.11 8.74 2.50
CA LYS A 41 -14.46 8.09 3.64
C LYS A 41 -14.10 6.67 3.29
N ILE A 42 -12.81 6.38 3.24
CA ILE A 42 -12.24 5.12 2.77
C ILE A 42 -11.65 4.35 3.95
N GLY A 43 -12.27 3.22 4.30
CA GLY A 43 -11.73 2.30 5.28
C GLY A 43 -10.56 1.50 4.72
N VAL A 44 -9.53 1.23 5.53
CA VAL A 44 -8.40 0.39 5.16
C VAL A 44 -8.05 -0.59 6.28
N THR A 45 -7.70 -1.82 5.93
CA THR A 45 -7.45 -2.90 6.89
C THR A 45 -6.02 -2.94 7.41
N LEU A 46 -5.04 -2.53 6.60
CA LEU A 46 -3.62 -2.67 6.92
C LEU A 46 -2.88 -1.35 6.72
N HIS A 47 -1.78 -1.15 7.45
CA HIS A 47 -0.90 0.02 7.35
C HIS A 47 -0.40 0.28 5.90
N PRO A 48 0.05 -0.72 5.12
CA PRO A 48 0.43 -0.49 3.72
C PRO A 48 -0.70 0.13 2.90
N TYR A 49 -1.93 -0.35 3.09
CA TYR A 49 -3.09 0.19 2.35
C TYR A 49 -3.45 1.60 2.78
N TYR A 50 -3.21 1.97 4.05
CA TYR A 50 -3.32 3.36 4.46
C TYR A 50 -2.38 4.26 3.64
N SER A 51 -1.10 3.89 3.58
CA SER A 51 -0.10 4.63 2.82
C SER A 51 -0.46 4.69 1.33
N TYR A 52 -0.93 3.59 0.74
CA TYR A 52 -1.33 3.56 -0.67
C TYR A 52 -2.52 4.49 -0.93
N VAL A 53 -3.60 4.34 -0.16
CA VAL A 53 -4.80 5.15 -0.33
C VAL A 53 -4.51 6.62 -0.08
N ALA A 54 -3.77 6.97 0.98
CA ALA A 54 -3.39 8.35 1.28
C ALA A 54 -2.60 8.99 0.12
N ASN A 55 -1.64 8.26 -0.46
CA ASN A 55 -0.89 8.74 -1.64
C ASN A 55 -1.76 8.85 -2.89
N ILE A 56 -2.79 8.00 -3.05
CA ILE A 56 -3.70 8.04 -4.19
C ILE A 56 -4.66 9.22 -4.08
N VAL A 57 -5.28 9.41 -2.91
CA VAL A 57 -6.38 10.37 -2.78
C VAL A 57 -5.91 11.78 -2.43
N GLY A 58 -4.74 11.94 -1.80
CA GLY A 58 -4.26 13.22 -1.32
C GLY A 58 -5.30 13.89 -0.39
N ASP A 59 -5.73 15.08 -0.74
CA ASP A 59 -6.74 15.86 -0.01
C ASP A 59 -8.20 15.58 -0.43
N LYS A 60 -8.45 14.71 -1.41
CA LYS A 60 -9.77 14.48 -2.02
C LYS A 60 -10.67 13.55 -1.21
N ALA A 61 -10.11 12.74 -0.35
CA ALA A 61 -10.84 11.78 0.49
C ALA A 61 -10.21 11.66 1.88
N GLU A 62 -10.96 11.08 2.82
CA GLU A 62 -10.51 10.76 4.17
C GLU A 62 -10.17 9.28 4.24
N VAL A 63 -8.98 8.94 4.75
CA VAL A 63 -8.56 7.55 4.96
C VAL A 63 -8.73 7.18 6.42
N VAL A 64 -9.46 6.11 6.69
CA VAL A 64 -9.83 5.68 8.03
C VAL A 64 -9.29 4.27 8.30
N PRO A 65 -8.34 4.09 9.23
CA PRO A 65 -7.86 2.77 9.59
C PRO A 65 -8.94 1.98 10.34
N LEU A 66 -9.09 0.70 10.02
CA LEU A 66 -10.03 -0.20 10.69
C LEU A 66 -9.42 -0.85 11.93
N ILE A 67 -8.13 -1.13 11.91
CA ILE A 67 -7.38 -1.64 13.07
C ILE A 67 -6.76 -0.46 13.80
N PRO A 68 -6.84 -0.37 15.13
CA PRO A 68 -6.10 0.61 15.90
C PRO A 68 -4.58 0.42 15.76
N GLU A 69 -3.82 1.49 15.98
CA GLU A 69 -2.35 1.41 15.99
C GLU A 69 -1.84 0.40 17.03
N GLY A 70 -0.74 -0.28 16.71
CA GLY A 70 -0.06 -1.21 17.60
C GLY A 70 -0.69 -2.61 17.70
N PHE A 71 -1.77 -2.89 16.96
CA PHE A 71 -2.36 -4.24 16.93
C PHE A 71 -1.75 -5.09 15.80
N ASN A 72 -1.53 -6.37 16.13
CA ASN A 72 -1.15 -7.37 15.13
C ASN A 72 -2.37 -7.75 14.27
N PRO A 73 -2.38 -7.51 12.96
CA PRO A 73 -3.51 -7.82 12.10
C PRO A 73 -3.83 -9.33 12.03
N HIS A 74 -2.84 -10.21 12.19
CA HIS A 74 -3.06 -11.67 12.19
C HIS A 74 -3.89 -12.17 13.39
N ALA A 75 -3.88 -11.43 14.49
CA ALA A 75 -4.56 -11.80 15.74
C ALA A 75 -5.62 -10.76 16.15
N TYR A 76 -6.05 -9.91 15.21
CA TYR A 76 -6.99 -8.85 15.52
C TYR A 76 -8.42 -9.40 15.63
N GLU A 77 -9.01 -9.16 16.80
CA GLU A 77 -10.41 -9.45 17.08
C GLU A 77 -11.20 -8.14 17.15
N PRO A 78 -12.14 -7.91 16.20
CA PRO A 78 -12.90 -6.66 16.13
C PRO A 78 -13.78 -6.43 17.36
N ARG A 79 -13.87 -5.18 17.80
CA ARG A 79 -14.74 -4.72 18.86
C ARG A 79 -16.01 -4.12 18.28
N ALA A 80 -17.05 -3.95 19.11
CA ALA A 80 -18.32 -3.35 18.68
C ALA A 80 -18.15 -1.93 18.10
N GLU A 81 -17.19 -1.15 18.61
CA GLU A 81 -16.86 0.19 18.13
C GLU A 81 -16.24 0.16 16.72
N ASP A 82 -15.44 -0.86 16.42
CA ASP A 82 -14.83 -1.01 15.09
C ASP A 82 -15.89 -1.37 14.03
N ILE A 83 -16.85 -2.23 14.42
CA ILE A 83 -18.01 -2.57 13.57
C ILE A 83 -18.86 -1.33 13.29
N LYS A 84 -19.13 -0.49 14.30
CA LYS A 84 -19.84 0.77 14.12
C LYS A 84 -19.11 1.73 13.17
N ARG A 85 -17.78 1.73 13.19
CA ARG A 85 -16.96 2.57 12.29
C ARG A 85 -17.25 2.28 10.82
N ILE A 86 -17.49 1.01 10.44
CA ILE A 86 -17.90 0.63 9.07
C ILE A 86 -19.14 1.41 8.61
N GLY A 87 -20.11 1.65 9.50
CA GLY A 87 -21.32 2.42 9.22
C GLY A 87 -21.05 3.86 8.77
N THR A 88 -19.90 4.42 9.10
CA THR A 88 -19.49 5.80 8.72
C THR A 88 -18.76 5.88 7.38
N LEU A 89 -18.32 4.76 6.82
CA LEU A 89 -17.51 4.69 5.60
C LEU A 89 -18.35 4.67 4.34
N ASP A 90 -17.73 4.99 3.21
CA ASP A 90 -18.32 4.95 1.89
C ASP A 90 -17.76 3.77 1.05
N VAL A 91 -16.55 3.29 1.36
CA VAL A 91 -15.87 2.15 0.72
C VAL A 91 -14.83 1.56 1.67
N VAL A 92 -14.50 0.28 1.51
CA VAL A 92 -13.42 -0.39 2.25
C VAL A 92 -12.41 -1.00 1.29
N VAL A 93 -11.12 -0.85 1.57
CA VAL A 93 -10.01 -1.48 0.85
C VAL A 93 -9.48 -2.64 1.68
N LEU A 94 -9.49 -3.84 1.10
CA LEU A 94 -9.04 -5.08 1.72
C LEU A 94 -7.81 -5.65 1.04
N ASN A 95 -7.02 -6.43 1.78
CA ASN A 95 -6.09 -7.41 1.22
C ASN A 95 -6.88 -8.47 0.42
N GLY A 96 -7.90 -9.06 1.05
CA GLY A 96 -8.87 -9.96 0.41
C GLY A 96 -8.33 -11.35 0.08
N ILE A 97 -7.19 -11.76 0.66
CA ILE A 97 -6.55 -13.06 0.41
C ILE A 97 -6.05 -13.74 1.70
N GLY A 98 -6.75 -13.53 2.82
CA GLY A 98 -6.51 -14.25 4.07
C GLY A 98 -5.70 -13.54 5.15
N HIS A 99 -5.34 -12.27 4.96
CA HIS A 99 -4.64 -11.47 5.99
C HIS A 99 -5.60 -10.63 6.85
N ASP A 100 -6.75 -10.33 6.34
CA ASP A 100 -7.73 -9.41 6.91
C ASP A 100 -9.17 -9.96 6.92
N ASP A 101 -9.33 -11.26 7.08
CA ASP A 101 -10.63 -11.95 7.15
C ASP A 101 -11.55 -11.43 8.27
N PHE A 102 -10.97 -10.72 9.26
CA PHE A 102 -11.75 -10.04 10.29
C PHE A 102 -12.63 -8.94 9.70
N ALA A 103 -12.22 -8.30 8.60
CA ALA A 103 -12.95 -7.21 7.97
C ALA A 103 -14.27 -7.69 7.34
N ASP A 104 -14.29 -8.88 6.76
CA ASP A 104 -15.51 -9.48 6.22
C ASP A 104 -16.56 -9.67 7.33
N ARG A 105 -16.12 -10.14 8.51
CA ARG A 105 -17.00 -10.28 9.68
C ARG A 105 -17.49 -8.92 10.19
N MET A 106 -16.62 -7.89 10.19
CA MET A 106 -17.01 -6.53 10.57
C MET A 106 -18.05 -5.97 9.60
N ILE A 107 -17.83 -6.09 8.30
CA ILE A 107 -18.74 -5.61 7.25
C ILE A 107 -20.09 -6.31 7.37
N ALA A 108 -20.10 -7.62 7.48
CA ALA A 108 -21.33 -8.41 7.60
C ALA A 108 -22.17 -8.06 8.85
N ALA A 109 -21.49 -7.71 9.96
CA ALA A 109 -22.13 -7.34 11.22
C ALA A 109 -22.48 -5.84 11.34
N SER A 110 -22.08 -5.01 10.38
CA SER A 110 -22.27 -3.56 10.41
C SER A 110 -23.64 -3.13 9.90
N GLU A 111 -23.97 -1.83 10.07
CA GLU A 111 -25.15 -1.21 9.48
C GLU A 111 -25.08 -1.09 7.95
N LYS A 112 -23.90 -1.33 7.35
CA LYS A 112 -23.66 -1.29 5.89
C LYS A 112 -23.09 -2.61 5.36
N PRO A 113 -23.79 -3.75 5.45
CA PRO A 113 -23.28 -5.06 5.02
C PRO A 113 -23.04 -5.17 3.51
N LYS A 114 -23.46 -4.18 2.73
CA LYS A 114 -23.27 -4.07 1.27
C LYS A 114 -22.40 -2.89 0.88
N ILE A 115 -21.57 -2.38 1.80
CA ILE A 115 -20.60 -1.32 1.48
C ILE A 115 -19.71 -1.76 0.32
N PRO A 116 -19.39 -0.89 -0.65
CA PRO A 116 -18.41 -1.20 -1.68
C PRO A 116 -17.07 -1.67 -1.09
N VAL A 117 -16.52 -2.74 -1.66
CA VAL A 117 -15.24 -3.31 -1.25
C VAL A 117 -14.28 -3.30 -2.46
N ILE A 118 -13.04 -2.90 -2.21
CA ILE A 118 -11.95 -2.95 -3.17
C ILE A 118 -10.95 -4.01 -2.70
N GLU A 119 -10.88 -5.12 -3.42
CA GLU A 119 -9.88 -6.16 -3.20
C GLU A 119 -8.57 -5.74 -3.88
N ALA A 120 -7.60 -5.30 -3.09
CA ALA A 120 -6.34 -4.77 -3.61
C ALA A 120 -5.58 -5.78 -4.46
N ASN A 121 -5.68 -7.06 -4.13
CA ASN A 121 -4.97 -8.15 -4.80
C ASN A 121 -5.62 -8.71 -6.07
N ALA A 122 -6.75 -8.16 -6.53
CA ALA A 122 -7.49 -8.69 -7.69
C ALA A 122 -6.63 -8.86 -8.98
N GLN A 123 -5.50 -8.16 -9.10
CA GLN A 123 -4.60 -8.21 -10.27
C GLN A 123 -3.17 -8.63 -9.90
N VAL A 124 -2.93 -9.11 -8.68
CA VAL A 124 -1.61 -9.51 -8.20
C VAL A 124 -1.40 -11.01 -8.45
N PRO A 125 -0.30 -11.43 -9.11
CA PRO A 125 0.08 -12.83 -9.15
C PRO A 125 0.39 -13.36 -7.74
N LEU A 126 -0.29 -14.42 -7.32
CA LEU A 126 -0.21 -14.94 -5.97
C LEU A 126 0.77 -16.10 -5.86
N LEU A 127 1.55 -16.12 -4.78
CA LEU A 127 2.42 -17.22 -4.39
C LEU A 127 1.70 -18.16 -3.43
N ALA A 128 2.00 -19.45 -3.52
CA ALA A 128 1.58 -20.39 -2.48
C ALA A 128 2.34 -20.10 -1.18
N ALA A 129 1.69 -20.25 -0.06
CA ALA A 129 2.34 -20.23 1.24
C ALA A 129 3.35 -21.37 1.36
N VAL A 130 4.48 -21.11 2.03
CA VAL A 130 5.51 -22.13 2.32
C VAL A 130 5.52 -22.50 3.80
N GLY A 131 6.15 -23.62 4.14
CA GLY A 131 6.25 -24.11 5.52
C GLY A 131 4.94 -24.70 6.03
N MET A 132 4.70 -24.61 7.34
CA MET A 132 3.52 -25.19 7.98
C MET A 132 2.22 -24.44 7.66
N ALA A 133 2.28 -23.17 7.33
CA ALA A 133 1.12 -22.40 6.84
C ALA A 133 0.49 -23.06 5.59
N ALA A 134 1.31 -23.74 4.75
CA ALA A 134 0.83 -24.50 3.60
C ALA A 134 0.02 -25.77 3.98
N ARG A 135 0.11 -26.23 5.23
CA ARG A 135 -0.55 -27.47 5.70
C ARG A 135 -1.96 -27.24 6.27
N GLY A 136 -2.35 -25.98 6.51
CA GLY A 136 -3.65 -25.63 7.04
C GLY A 136 -4.78 -25.63 6.01
N GLY A 137 -4.48 -25.75 4.73
CA GLY A 137 -5.45 -25.94 3.66
C GLY A 137 -6.00 -27.37 3.71
N GLY A 138 -7.25 -27.53 4.14
CA GLY A 138 -8.00 -28.78 3.91
C GLY A 138 -8.02 -29.10 2.39
N ASP A 139 -8.58 -30.23 2.03
CA ASP A 139 -8.58 -30.92 0.71
C ASP A 139 -8.93 -30.05 -0.54
N SER A 140 -9.00 -28.74 -0.46
CA SER A 140 -9.54 -27.82 -1.48
C SER A 140 -8.63 -26.73 -2.02
N GLY A 141 -7.33 -26.71 -1.73
CA GLY A 141 -6.46 -25.73 -2.42
C GLY A 141 -5.17 -25.34 -1.70
N LYS A 142 -4.19 -24.90 -2.48
CA LYS A 142 -2.95 -24.33 -1.95
C LYS A 142 -3.28 -23.06 -1.18
N VAL A 143 -2.89 -22.99 0.09
CA VAL A 143 -2.97 -21.76 0.88
C VAL A 143 -2.09 -20.70 0.21
N VAL A 144 -2.67 -19.53 -0.03
CA VAL A 144 -1.97 -18.41 -0.64
C VAL A 144 -1.19 -17.64 0.43
N ASN A 145 0.01 -17.16 0.08
CA ASN A 145 0.74 -16.24 0.94
C ASN A 145 0.12 -14.83 0.82
N PRO A 146 -0.45 -14.29 1.90
CA PRO A 146 -1.19 -13.02 1.84
C PRO A 146 -0.32 -11.76 1.92
N HIS A 147 1.00 -11.89 2.08
CA HIS A 147 1.92 -10.78 2.34
C HIS A 147 2.44 -10.09 1.06
N THR A 148 1.58 -9.96 0.06
CA THR A 148 1.87 -9.32 -1.24
C THR A 148 2.38 -7.89 -1.11
N PHE A 149 1.91 -7.17 -0.10
CA PHE A 149 2.31 -5.78 0.18
C PHE A 149 3.79 -5.64 0.59
N LEU A 150 4.49 -6.73 0.88
CA LEU A 150 5.94 -6.69 1.13
C LEU A 150 6.78 -6.70 -0.16
N SER A 151 6.16 -6.76 -1.35
CA SER A 151 6.84 -6.60 -2.64
C SER A 151 6.48 -5.27 -3.29
N ILE A 152 7.46 -4.52 -3.77
CA ILE A 152 7.22 -3.28 -4.51
C ILE A 152 6.45 -3.54 -5.80
N THR A 153 6.76 -4.63 -6.50
CA THR A 153 6.06 -4.99 -7.75
C THR A 153 4.58 -5.28 -7.49
N ALA A 154 4.26 -6.05 -6.46
CA ALA A 154 2.89 -6.33 -6.08
C ALA A 154 2.17 -5.07 -5.54
N SER A 155 2.85 -4.26 -4.72
CA SER A 155 2.31 -3.00 -4.21
C SER A 155 1.91 -2.04 -5.32
N ILE A 156 2.70 -1.93 -6.39
CA ILE A 156 2.35 -1.09 -7.54
C ILE A 156 1.09 -1.62 -8.25
N ALA A 157 0.92 -2.94 -8.37
CA ALA A 157 -0.28 -3.54 -8.93
C ALA A 157 -1.51 -3.24 -8.05
N GLN A 158 -1.36 -3.36 -6.72
CA GLN A 158 -2.39 -3.00 -5.75
C GLN A 158 -2.77 -1.52 -5.83
N ILE A 159 -1.79 -0.61 -5.84
CA ILE A 159 -2.00 0.84 -5.98
C ILE A 159 -2.80 1.16 -7.25
N ASN A 160 -2.46 0.54 -8.38
CA ASN A 160 -3.18 0.75 -9.64
C ASN A 160 -4.61 0.20 -9.58
N THR A 161 -4.83 -0.96 -8.94
CA THR A 161 -6.15 -1.54 -8.72
C THR A 161 -7.01 -0.61 -7.86
N ILE A 162 -6.48 -0.17 -6.70
CA ILE A 162 -7.18 0.74 -5.79
C ILE A 162 -7.53 2.05 -6.49
N ALA A 163 -6.59 2.69 -7.19
CA ALA A 163 -6.85 3.95 -7.89
C ALA A 163 -7.92 3.82 -8.98
N ARG A 164 -7.92 2.71 -9.73
CA ARG A 164 -8.93 2.44 -10.76
C ARG A 164 -10.32 2.27 -10.14
N GLU A 165 -10.44 1.48 -9.08
CA GLU A 165 -11.73 1.23 -8.44
C GLU A 165 -12.25 2.47 -7.70
N LEU A 166 -11.37 3.23 -7.01
CA LEU A 166 -11.74 4.52 -6.43
C LEU A 166 -12.22 5.50 -7.50
N GLY A 167 -11.57 5.53 -8.67
CA GLY A 167 -12.01 6.37 -9.78
C GLY A 167 -13.39 5.99 -10.35
N ARG A 168 -13.83 4.75 -10.18
CA ARG A 168 -15.20 4.32 -10.54
C ARG A 168 -16.23 4.76 -9.49
N ILE A 169 -15.84 4.75 -8.22
CA ILE A 169 -16.71 5.15 -7.09
C ILE A 169 -16.83 6.68 -7.04
N ASP A 170 -15.73 7.39 -7.33
CA ASP A 170 -15.63 8.85 -7.31
C ASP A 170 -15.08 9.37 -8.65
N PRO A 171 -15.92 9.41 -9.70
CA PRO A 171 -15.51 9.81 -11.05
C PRO A 171 -14.97 11.25 -11.13
N ALA A 172 -15.42 12.14 -10.23
CA ALA A 172 -14.99 13.53 -10.20
C ALA A 172 -13.49 13.66 -9.90
N ASN A 173 -12.92 12.75 -9.12
CA ASN A 173 -11.53 12.72 -8.72
C ASN A 173 -10.69 11.66 -9.45
N ALA A 174 -11.27 10.88 -10.36
CA ALA A 174 -10.61 9.72 -11.03
C ALA A 174 -9.29 10.09 -11.71
N GLN A 175 -9.21 11.26 -12.35
CA GLN A 175 -7.98 11.73 -13.00
C GLN A 175 -6.88 12.01 -11.99
N ALA A 176 -7.21 12.64 -10.87
CA ALA A 176 -6.27 12.92 -9.78
C ALA A 176 -5.74 11.61 -9.17
N TYR A 177 -6.63 10.67 -8.86
CA TYR A 177 -6.25 9.34 -8.33
C TYR A 177 -5.30 8.60 -9.26
N THR A 178 -5.59 8.60 -10.57
CA THR A 178 -4.72 7.96 -11.58
C THR A 178 -3.35 8.64 -11.66
N ALA A 179 -3.30 9.98 -11.65
CA ALA A 179 -2.05 10.73 -11.70
C ALA A 179 -1.19 10.48 -10.45
N ASN A 180 -1.81 10.53 -9.28
CA ASN A 180 -1.15 10.31 -7.99
C ASN A 180 -0.62 8.87 -7.88
N ALA A 181 -1.43 7.86 -8.24
CA ALA A 181 -1.02 6.45 -8.26
C ALA A 181 0.19 6.22 -9.18
N ARG A 182 0.21 6.86 -10.36
CA ARG A 182 1.34 6.80 -11.30
C ARG A 182 2.60 7.40 -10.69
N ALA A 183 2.49 8.59 -10.09
CA ALA A 183 3.62 9.26 -9.45
C ALA A 183 4.17 8.45 -8.28
N TYR A 184 3.29 7.90 -7.44
CA TYR A 184 3.69 7.04 -6.33
C TYR A 184 4.36 5.76 -6.83
N GLY A 185 3.79 5.08 -7.80
CA GLY A 185 4.38 3.90 -8.43
C GLY A 185 5.76 4.18 -9.08
N GLN A 186 6.00 5.39 -9.59
CA GLN A 186 7.32 5.78 -10.10
C GLN A 186 8.37 5.88 -8.98
N ARG A 187 8.01 6.47 -7.83
CA ARG A 187 8.91 6.52 -6.65
C ARG A 187 9.28 5.11 -6.18
N LEU A 188 8.28 4.23 -6.07
CA LEU A 188 8.51 2.85 -5.65
C LEU A 188 9.39 2.07 -6.63
N ARG A 189 9.18 2.23 -7.95
CA ARG A 189 10.05 1.62 -8.98
C ARG A 189 11.49 2.08 -8.86
N LYS A 190 11.68 3.40 -8.62
CA LYS A 190 13.03 3.96 -8.42
C LYS A 190 13.68 3.35 -7.19
N LEU A 191 12.96 3.27 -6.08
CA LEU A 191 13.46 2.68 -4.84
C LEU A 191 13.95 1.24 -5.05
N ARG A 192 13.16 0.42 -5.74
CA ARG A 192 13.53 -0.95 -6.11
C ARG A 192 14.76 -1.00 -7.03
N ALA A 193 14.78 -0.16 -8.07
CA ALA A 193 15.88 -0.13 -9.03
C ALA A 193 17.19 0.30 -8.37
N ASP A 194 17.16 1.27 -7.46
CA ASP A 194 18.33 1.72 -6.70
C ASP A 194 18.90 0.60 -5.82
N ALA A 195 18.02 -0.21 -5.19
CA ALA A 195 18.43 -1.34 -4.38
C ALA A 195 19.06 -2.46 -5.22
N LEU A 196 18.42 -2.84 -6.34
CA LEU A 196 18.94 -3.85 -7.26
C LEU A 196 20.25 -3.42 -7.92
N GLY A 197 20.40 -2.10 -8.20
CA GLY A 197 21.61 -1.55 -8.80
C GLY A 197 22.85 -1.73 -7.92
N LYS A 198 22.68 -1.74 -6.59
CA LYS A 198 23.79 -2.01 -5.64
C LYS A 198 24.32 -3.45 -5.75
N LEU A 199 23.47 -4.39 -6.18
CA LEU A 199 23.81 -5.81 -6.31
C LEU A 199 24.28 -6.20 -7.71
N ALA A 200 24.46 -5.25 -8.64
CA ALA A 200 24.85 -5.56 -10.02
C ALA A 200 26.17 -6.33 -10.12
N SER A 201 27.05 -6.23 -9.14
CA SER A 201 28.34 -6.92 -9.03
C SER A 201 28.40 -7.99 -7.93
N ALA A 202 27.31 -8.21 -7.21
CA ALA A 202 27.21 -9.17 -6.11
C ALA A 202 26.15 -10.24 -6.44
N PRO A 203 26.48 -11.27 -7.26
CA PRO A 203 25.52 -12.33 -7.59
C PRO A 203 25.17 -13.12 -6.33
N ASN A 204 23.88 -13.38 -6.17
CA ASN A 204 23.30 -14.10 -5.02
C ASN A 204 22.81 -15.51 -5.40
N ALA A 205 23.27 -16.04 -6.53
CA ALA A 205 22.75 -17.27 -7.14
C ALA A 205 22.73 -18.48 -6.20
N ASP A 206 23.66 -18.53 -5.23
CA ASP A 206 23.81 -19.65 -4.30
C ASP A 206 23.42 -19.30 -2.86
N LEU A 207 22.93 -18.08 -2.60
CA LEU A 207 22.57 -17.67 -1.25
C LEU A 207 21.23 -18.30 -0.84
N ARG A 208 21.30 -19.21 0.13
CA ARG A 208 20.14 -19.88 0.71
C ARG A 208 19.70 -19.13 1.96
N VAL A 209 18.41 -18.79 1.99
CA VAL A 209 17.82 -18.00 3.05
C VAL A 209 16.64 -18.71 3.69
N ALA A 210 16.38 -18.39 4.95
CA ALA A 210 15.16 -18.78 5.65
C ALA A 210 14.51 -17.53 6.26
N THR A 211 13.27 -17.67 6.70
CA THR A 211 12.54 -16.62 7.39
C THR A 211 11.97 -17.17 8.69
N ILE A 212 11.85 -16.32 9.71
CA ILE A 212 11.16 -16.71 10.94
C ILE A 212 9.67 -16.86 10.63
N HIS A 213 9.04 -15.84 10.07
CA HIS A 213 7.66 -15.85 9.60
C HIS A 213 7.60 -15.95 8.07
N GLY A 214 6.61 -16.66 7.52
CA GLY A 214 6.43 -16.86 6.07
C GLY A 214 5.87 -15.64 5.33
N ALA A 215 6.38 -14.44 5.63
CA ALA A 215 5.87 -13.19 5.07
C ALA A 215 6.68 -12.66 3.88
N TYR A 216 7.98 -12.92 3.85
CA TYR A 216 8.93 -12.16 3.02
C TYR A 216 9.19 -12.76 1.64
N ASP A 217 8.51 -13.82 1.23
CA ASP A 217 8.72 -14.51 -0.06
C ASP A 217 8.62 -13.56 -1.26
N TYR A 218 7.60 -12.70 -1.28
CA TYR A 218 7.41 -11.73 -2.37
C TYR A 218 8.56 -10.72 -2.45
N LEU A 219 9.04 -10.23 -1.30
CA LEU A 219 10.18 -9.31 -1.23
C LEU A 219 11.46 -10.00 -1.71
N LEU A 220 11.77 -11.16 -1.15
CA LEU A 220 13.03 -11.86 -1.39
C LEU A 220 13.16 -12.33 -2.85
N ARG A 221 12.06 -12.72 -3.48
CA ARG A 221 12.01 -13.04 -4.92
C ARG A 221 12.35 -11.85 -5.82
N GLU A 222 12.13 -10.61 -5.40
CA GLU A 222 12.58 -9.45 -6.19
C GLU A 222 14.10 -9.35 -6.29
N PHE A 223 14.82 -10.02 -5.38
CA PHE A 223 16.28 -10.13 -5.35
C PHE A 223 16.78 -11.49 -5.87
N GLY A 224 15.91 -12.32 -6.42
CA GLY A 224 16.25 -13.66 -6.87
C GLY A 224 16.53 -14.64 -5.75
N LEU A 225 16.14 -14.34 -4.51
CA LEU A 225 16.26 -15.21 -3.36
C LEU A 225 15.01 -16.10 -3.21
N GLU A 226 15.23 -17.37 -2.90
CA GLU A 226 14.17 -18.31 -2.59
C GLU A 226 14.23 -18.69 -1.10
N VAL A 227 13.08 -18.62 -0.43
CA VAL A 227 12.95 -19.03 0.98
C VAL A 227 12.98 -20.55 1.06
N THR A 228 14.03 -21.08 1.65
CA THR A 228 14.27 -22.53 1.78
C THR A 228 13.50 -23.13 2.95
N ALA A 229 13.30 -22.36 4.03
CA ALA A 229 12.60 -22.78 5.24
C ALA A 229 11.91 -21.61 5.95
N VAL A 230 10.82 -21.92 6.63
CA VAL A 230 10.12 -21.01 7.56
C VAL A 230 10.16 -21.65 8.94
N VAL A 231 10.57 -20.88 9.94
CA VAL A 231 10.84 -21.39 11.29
C VAL A 231 9.57 -21.53 12.13
N GLU A 232 8.73 -20.48 12.13
CA GLU A 232 7.49 -20.49 12.89
C GLU A 232 6.44 -21.39 12.24
N PRO A 233 5.71 -22.19 13.05
CA PRO A 233 4.60 -22.99 12.55
C PRO A 233 3.41 -22.11 12.09
N ALA A 234 3.20 -20.99 12.74
CA ALA A 234 2.29 -19.91 12.37
C ALA A 234 2.79 -18.62 12.98
N HIS A 235 2.35 -17.46 12.47
CA HIS A 235 2.81 -16.16 12.95
C HIS A 235 2.59 -16.00 14.46
N GLY A 236 3.67 -15.67 15.18
CA GLY A 236 3.66 -15.49 16.65
C GLY A 236 3.49 -16.78 17.44
N ILE A 237 3.55 -17.95 16.81
CA ILE A 237 3.52 -19.25 17.50
C ILE A 237 4.94 -19.81 17.59
N GLU A 238 5.45 -19.89 18.81
CA GLU A 238 6.77 -20.47 19.05
C GLU A 238 6.81 -21.96 18.68
N PRO A 239 7.88 -22.43 18.03
CA PRO A 239 8.04 -23.85 17.77
C PRO A 239 8.26 -24.63 19.07
N SER A 240 7.66 -25.80 19.17
CA SER A 240 7.99 -26.75 20.23
C SER A 240 9.48 -27.18 20.15
N PRO A 241 10.09 -27.70 21.23
CA PRO A 241 11.48 -28.15 21.19
C PRO A 241 11.78 -29.17 20.08
N ALA A 242 10.85 -30.06 19.76
CA ALA A 242 11.00 -31.05 18.71
C ALA A 242 10.95 -30.37 17.30
N GLN A 243 10.06 -29.41 17.09
CA GLN A 243 9.98 -28.61 15.87
C GLN A 243 11.25 -27.78 15.69
N LEU A 244 11.72 -27.11 16.76
CA LEU A 244 12.94 -26.30 16.73
C LEU A 244 14.15 -27.15 16.33
N LYS A 245 14.30 -28.35 16.92
CA LYS A 245 15.36 -29.30 16.57
C LYS A 245 15.28 -29.68 15.08
N GLY A 246 14.10 -30.05 14.58
CA GLY A 246 13.91 -30.41 13.18
C GLY A 246 14.22 -29.24 12.24
N THR A 247 13.85 -28.01 12.62
CA THR A 247 14.18 -26.79 11.86
C THR A 247 15.69 -26.57 11.80
N ILE A 248 16.40 -26.70 12.92
CA ILE A 248 17.88 -26.59 12.97
C ILE A 248 18.53 -27.61 12.04
N GLU A 249 18.08 -28.86 12.08
CA GLU A 249 18.57 -29.92 11.18
C GLU A 249 18.32 -29.59 9.70
N GLN A 250 17.13 -29.08 9.38
CA GLN A 250 16.77 -28.65 8.02
C GLN A 250 17.63 -27.49 7.53
N LEU A 251 17.85 -26.47 8.37
CA LEU A 251 18.68 -25.31 8.04
C LEU A 251 20.13 -25.72 7.74
N ARG A 252 20.68 -26.64 8.54
CA ARG A 252 22.02 -27.19 8.33
C ARG A 252 22.10 -28.03 7.03
N ALA A 253 21.12 -28.90 6.79
CA ALA A 253 21.07 -29.72 5.60
C ALA A 253 20.92 -28.92 4.32
N ALA A 254 20.19 -27.81 4.38
CA ALA A 254 19.98 -26.89 3.27
C ALA A 254 21.11 -25.87 3.12
N ASP A 255 22.11 -25.85 4.00
CA ASP A 255 23.22 -24.88 4.01
C ASP A 255 22.72 -23.42 4.02
N VAL A 256 21.68 -23.14 4.82
CA VAL A 256 21.15 -21.78 4.98
C VAL A 256 22.19 -20.87 5.62
N LYS A 257 22.44 -19.71 5.03
CA LYS A 257 23.43 -18.74 5.51
C LYS A 257 22.81 -17.56 6.24
N VAL A 258 21.58 -17.21 5.85
CA VAL A 258 20.88 -16.01 6.32
C VAL A 258 19.46 -16.36 6.77
N ILE A 259 19.06 -15.82 7.91
CA ILE A 259 17.67 -15.83 8.36
C ILE A 259 17.17 -14.40 8.46
N PHE A 260 16.03 -14.13 7.84
CA PHE A 260 15.30 -12.88 8.04
C PHE A 260 14.26 -13.05 9.15
N SER A 261 14.38 -12.23 10.19
CA SER A 261 13.47 -12.15 11.33
C SER A 261 12.59 -10.92 11.24
N GLU A 262 11.57 -10.83 12.08
CA GLU A 262 10.75 -9.64 12.19
C GLU A 262 11.32 -8.64 13.20
N LEU A 263 11.32 -7.35 12.83
CA LEU A 263 11.88 -6.27 13.65
C LEU A 263 11.16 -6.12 15.00
N ASN A 264 9.83 -6.33 15.00
CA ASN A 264 8.97 -6.08 16.17
C ASN A 264 8.57 -7.37 16.93
N PHE A 265 9.11 -8.52 16.53
CA PHE A 265 8.82 -9.81 17.17
C PHE A 265 10.12 -10.58 17.46
N PRO A 266 10.91 -10.10 18.43
CA PRO A 266 12.08 -10.85 18.88
C PRO A 266 11.62 -12.16 19.53
N SER A 267 12.20 -13.27 19.11
CA SER A 267 11.87 -14.61 19.61
C SER A 267 13.09 -15.24 20.28
N ALA A 268 12.96 -15.71 21.49
CA ALA A 268 14.07 -16.32 22.24
C ALA A 268 14.69 -17.55 21.55
N TYR A 269 13.89 -18.28 20.76
CA TYR A 269 14.39 -19.43 20.01
C TYR A 269 15.28 -19.04 18.81
N VAL A 270 15.20 -17.81 18.31
CA VAL A 270 16.03 -17.30 17.21
C VAL A 270 17.50 -17.27 17.61
N GLU A 271 17.80 -16.85 18.85
CA GLU A 271 19.17 -16.90 19.39
C GLU A 271 19.70 -18.33 19.47
N THR A 272 18.83 -19.29 19.80
CA THR A 272 19.21 -20.71 19.81
C THR A 272 19.54 -21.20 18.42
N ILE A 273 18.74 -20.85 17.41
CA ILE A 273 19.02 -21.22 16.01
C ILE A 273 20.37 -20.63 15.58
N GLN A 274 20.61 -19.35 15.85
CA GLN A 274 21.85 -18.65 15.49
C GLN A 274 23.07 -19.35 16.13
N ARG A 275 23.01 -19.62 17.41
CA ARG A 275 24.09 -20.31 18.14
C ARG A 275 24.38 -21.72 17.59
N GLU A 276 23.33 -22.44 17.25
CA GLU A 276 23.45 -23.84 16.79
C GLU A 276 23.85 -23.98 15.32
N THR A 277 23.54 -22.99 14.49
CA THR A 277 23.74 -23.08 13.04
C THR A 277 24.82 -22.13 12.51
N GLY A 278 25.11 -21.04 13.24
CA GLY A 278 26.04 -20.01 12.79
C GLY A 278 25.42 -19.07 11.74
N VAL A 279 24.13 -19.15 11.45
CA VAL A 279 23.44 -18.28 10.48
C VAL A 279 23.52 -16.81 10.89
N LYS A 280 23.59 -15.92 9.90
CA LYS A 280 23.46 -14.47 10.13
C LYS A 280 21.99 -14.07 10.20
N LEU A 281 21.63 -13.21 11.15
CA LEU A 281 20.27 -12.71 11.33
C LEU A 281 20.14 -11.28 10.85
N TYR A 282 19.06 -11.00 10.10
CA TYR A 282 18.71 -9.67 9.61
C TYR A 282 17.23 -9.41 9.89
N ALA A 283 16.93 -8.30 10.54
CA ALA A 283 15.55 -7.95 10.87
C ALA A 283 14.91 -7.13 9.73
N LEU A 284 13.70 -7.56 9.34
CA LEU A 284 12.85 -6.88 8.37
C LEU A 284 11.58 -6.35 9.06
N SER A 285 11.10 -5.20 8.62
CA SER A 285 9.79 -4.72 9.03
C SER A 285 8.69 -5.46 8.29
N HIS A 286 7.63 -5.83 9.01
CA HIS A 286 6.39 -6.32 8.42
C HIS A 286 5.48 -5.20 7.90
N ILE A 287 5.83 -3.93 8.14
CA ILE A 287 5.06 -2.74 7.76
C ILE A 287 3.62 -2.74 8.32
N SER A 288 3.41 -3.35 9.49
CA SER A 288 2.09 -3.49 10.12
C SER A 288 1.97 -2.77 11.45
N TYR A 289 2.98 -1.99 11.83
CA TYR A 289 3.08 -1.31 13.11
C TYR A 289 3.42 0.16 12.96
N GLY A 290 3.19 0.92 14.04
CA GLY A 290 3.48 2.34 14.10
C GLY A 290 2.27 3.20 13.70
N GLU A 291 2.54 4.47 13.47
CA GLU A 291 1.53 5.45 13.09
C GLU A 291 1.05 5.24 11.65
N TYR A 292 -0.22 5.50 11.40
CA TYR A 292 -0.76 5.52 10.05
C TYR A 292 -0.36 6.81 9.34
N SER A 293 0.51 6.71 8.33
CA SER A 293 0.92 7.86 7.51
C SER A 293 1.07 7.50 6.04
N ALA A 294 1.06 8.51 5.18
CA ALA A 294 1.29 8.35 3.75
C ALA A 294 2.71 7.86 3.45
N GLU A 295 3.68 8.21 4.30
CA GLU A 295 5.12 7.99 4.12
C GLU A 295 5.60 6.66 4.69
N GLN A 296 4.85 6.05 5.60
CA GLN A 296 5.30 4.89 6.36
C GLN A 296 5.73 3.73 5.47
N PHE A 297 4.93 3.36 4.49
CA PHE A 297 5.28 2.26 3.59
C PHE A 297 6.61 2.49 2.88
N GLU A 298 6.81 3.65 2.29
CA GLU A 298 8.03 3.99 1.54
C GLU A 298 9.26 4.01 2.45
N LYS A 299 9.11 4.54 3.67
CA LYS A 299 10.16 4.58 4.69
C LYS A 299 10.60 3.17 5.12
N GLU A 300 9.65 2.33 5.51
CA GLU A 300 9.95 0.98 6.01
C GLU A 300 10.42 0.05 4.89
N MET A 301 9.84 0.18 3.69
CA MET A 301 10.31 -0.55 2.52
C MET A 301 11.75 -0.17 2.16
N THR A 302 12.13 1.11 2.27
CA THR A 302 13.51 1.55 2.07
C THR A 302 14.47 0.82 3.03
N GLN A 303 14.09 0.69 4.30
CA GLN A 303 14.88 -0.05 5.30
C GLN A 303 14.97 -1.54 4.98
N ASN A 304 13.85 -2.15 4.59
CA ASN A 304 13.80 -3.56 4.20
C ASN A 304 14.73 -3.83 3.02
N LEU A 305 14.64 -3.03 1.95
CA LEU A 305 15.49 -3.17 0.77
C LEU A 305 16.98 -3.02 1.14
N ALA A 306 17.34 -2.03 1.97
CA ALA A 306 18.71 -1.84 2.43
C ALA A 306 19.20 -3.04 3.26
N THR A 307 18.35 -3.62 4.08
CA THR A 307 18.68 -4.80 4.88
C THR A 307 18.91 -6.03 4.00
N VAL A 308 18.07 -6.27 2.99
CA VAL A 308 18.25 -7.39 2.05
C VAL A 308 19.56 -7.22 1.25
N VAL A 309 19.84 -6.00 0.75
CA VAL A 309 21.10 -5.71 0.04
C VAL A 309 22.29 -6.02 0.93
N ARG A 310 22.32 -5.51 2.15
CA ARG A 310 23.38 -5.78 3.13
C ARG A 310 23.55 -7.28 3.42
N ALA A 311 22.46 -8.00 3.58
CA ALA A 311 22.51 -9.44 3.83
C ALA A 311 23.16 -10.21 2.68
N ILE A 312 22.86 -9.82 1.42
CA ILE A 312 23.45 -10.42 0.23
C ILE A 312 24.95 -10.08 0.13
N GLU A 313 25.32 -8.82 0.30
CA GLU A 313 26.72 -8.37 0.24
C GLU A 313 27.59 -9.06 1.30
N GLU A 314 27.11 -9.15 2.55
CA GLU A 314 27.83 -9.79 3.64
C GLU A 314 27.86 -11.32 3.58
N ALA A 315 26.91 -11.95 2.90
CA ALA A 315 26.91 -13.40 2.72
C ALA A 315 27.76 -13.85 1.52
N GLY A 316 27.99 -12.96 0.54
CA GLY A 316 28.84 -13.20 -0.63
C GLY A 316 30.32 -12.86 -0.41
N ALA A 317 30.65 -12.24 0.73
CA ALA A 317 32.02 -11.92 1.13
C ALA A 317 32.63 -13.08 1.94
#